data_92458ad335bbe67626896f198130ce77
#
_entry.id   92458ad335bbe67626896f198130ce77
#
_cell.length_a   1.000
_cell.length_b   1.000
_cell.length_c   1.000
_cell.angle_alpha   90.00
_cell.angle_beta   90.00
_cell.angle_gamma   90.00
#
_symmetry.space_group_name_H-M   'P 1'
#
loop_
_entity.id
_entity.type
_entity.pdbx_description
1 polymer ?
#
loop_
_entity_poly.entity_id
_entity_poly.type
_entity_poly.pdbx_seq_one_letter_code
_entity_poly.pdbx_strand_id
1 'polypeptide(L)'
;MLFRSAQATARHVKVALSGIGGDETFGGYPRHLGLRVSAIHDRLPRWVRLASRAVAQGLPDFPSSRNWADWARRFTAHPDATPCDRYIGWTRFFGDAELADLARPALAAHFEPGVDQAQRDAFATAAHADPVDGAFRVDLTTYLPDDLLAMADRMSMPHSLEVRAPFCDHRIVEQSLRLSARTKMPGMRLKGLLKTAFAGVLPDDVLAHRKQGFMVPLGDWLRRDLRPTLEDLLGAERVRARGLFDPAVVERLKREHLSGARVHPDRLWTLMMAELWMREYLDQHGRWTLR
;
A
#
# COMPACT_ATOMS: atom_id res chain seq x y z
N MET A 1 -7.28 0.98 14.36
CA MET A 1 -8.48 0.12 14.26
C MET A 1 -8.18 -1.29 14.78
N LEU A 2 -7.22 -2.02 14.20
CA LEU A 2 -6.88 -3.41 14.61
C LEU A 2 -6.61 -3.57 16.10
N PHE A 3 -5.83 -2.70 16.72
CA PHE A 3 -5.54 -2.74 18.16
C PHE A 3 -6.83 -2.74 19.03
N ARG A 4 -7.76 -1.81 18.76
CA ARG A 4 -9.02 -1.74 19.51
C ARG A 4 -9.95 -2.92 19.24
N SER A 5 -9.96 -3.42 18.00
CA SER A 5 -10.73 -4.62 17.66
C SER A 5 -10.17 -5.85 18.36
N ALA A 6 -8.84 -6.00 18.42
CA ALA A 6 -8.18 -7.07 19.15
C ALA A 6 -8.49 -6.99 20.66
N GLN A 7 -8.42 -5.80 21.26
CA GLN A 7 -8.79 -5.57 22.65
C GLN A 7 -10.23 -5.98 22.96
N ALA A 8 -11.17 -5.62 22.08
CA ALA A 8 -12.57 -5.98 22.26
C ALA A 8 -12.79 -7.49 22.11
N THR A 9 -12.19 -8.10 21.07
CA THR A 9 -12.31 -9.53 20.78
C THR A 9 -11.72 -10.41 21.89
N ALA A 10 -10.58 -10.01 22.45
CA ALA A 10 -9.89 -10.75 23.51
C ALA A 10 -10.71 -10.89 24.81
N ARG A 11 -11.74 -10.06 25.00
CA ARG A 11 -12.68 -10.19 26.12
C ARG A 11 -13.58 -11.41 25.99
N HIS A 12 -13.76 -11.94 24.79
CA HIS A 12 -14.71 -13.01 24.49
C HIS A 12 -14.04 -14.30 24.04
N VAL A 13 -12.91 -14.20 23.32
CA VAL A 13 -12.21 -15.37 22.77
C VAL A 13 -10.70 -15.20 22.91
N LYS A 14 -9.98 -16.33 22.89
CA LYS A 14 -8.50 -16.37 22.89
C LYS A 14 -7.90 -16.47 21.50
N VAL A 15 -8.69 -16.98 20.56
CA VAL A 15 -8.27 -17.19 19.16
C VAL A 15 -9.33 -16.60 18.25
N ALA A 16 -8.89 -15.92 17.18
CA ALA A 16 -9.76 -15.38 16.14
C ALA A 16 -9.23 -15.81 14.75
N LEU A 17 -10.14 -16.08 13.83
CA LEU A 17 -9.78 -16.32 12.43
C LEU A 17 -9.77 -14.99 11.65
N SER A 18 -8.79 -14.85 10.75
CA SER A 18 -8.64 -13.68 9.88
C SER A 18 -8.64 -14.07 8.41
N GLY A 19 -9.17 -13.19 7.57
CA GLY A 19 -9.10 -13.32 6.11
C GLY A 19 -7.79 -12.86 5.47
N ILE A 20 -6.76 -12.55 6.26
CA ILE A 20 -5.42 -12.15 5.78
C ILE A 20 -4.86 -13.26 4.88
N GLY A 21 -4.15 -12.87 3.83
CA GLY A 21 -3.62 -13.80 2.82
C GLY A 21 -4.57 -14.05 1.64
N GLY A 22 -5.86 -13.84 1.82
CA GLY A 22 -6.85 -14.13 0.77
C GLY A 22 -6.78 -13.19 -0.45
N ASP A 23 -6.35 -11.96 -0.29
CA ASP A 23 -6.13 -11.01 -1.38
C ASP A 23 -4.84 -11.32 -2.14
N GLU A 24 -3.78 -11.67 -1.43
CA GLU A 24 -2.45 -11.99 -1.93
C GLU A 24 -2.45 -13.32 -2.69
N THR A 25 -3.16 -14.29 -2.16
CA THR A 25 -3.23 -15.66 -2.70
C THR A 25 -4.15 -15.75 -3.92
N PHE A 26 -5.30 -15.06 -3.90
CA PHE A 26 -6.37 -15.20 -4.90
C PHE A 26 -6.67 -13.96 -5.74
N GLY A 27 -5.85 -12.91 -5.63
CA GLY A 27 -5.97 -11.72 -6.47
C GLY A 27 -7.12 -10.80 -6.07
N GLY A 28 -7.09 -10.27 -4.85
CA GLY A 28 -8.11 -9.36 -4.34
C GLY A 28 -7.80 -7.88 -4.53
N TYR A 29 -6.59 -7.49 -4.93
CA TYR A 29 -6.21 -6.09 -5.05
C TYR A 29 -6.51 -5.48 -6.41
N PRO A 30 -7.04 -4.25 -6.46
CA PRO A 30 -7.24 -3.54 -7.74
C PRO A 30 -5.96 -3.39 -8.57
N ARG A 31 -4.77 -3.33 -7.93
CA ARG A 31 -3.48 -3.26 -8.62
C ARG A 31 -3.20 -4.49 -9.50
N HIS A 32 -3.72 -5.67 -9.14
CA HIS A 32 -3.64 -6.86 -9.99
C HIS A 32 -4.41 -6.68 -11.31
N LEU A 33 -5.62 -6.08 -11.24
CA LEU A 33 -6.36 -5.70 -12.46
C LEU A 33 -5.62 -4.60 -13.22
N GLY A 34 -5.01 -3.67 -12.50
CA GLY A 34 -4.19 -2.62 -13.08
C GLY A 34 -3.10 -3.16 -14.00
N LEU A 35 -2.38 -4.23 -13.61
CA LEU A 35 -1.37 -4.88 -14.46
C LEU A 35 -1.98 -5.47 -15.74
N ARG A 36 -3.17 -6.07 -15.67
CA ARG A 36 -3.84 -6.57 -16.87
C ARG A 36 -4.28 -5.46 -17.82
N VAL A 37 -4.83 -4.39 -17.25
CA VAL A 37 -5.23 -3.20 -18.02
C VAL A 37 -3.99 -2.54 -18.63
N SER A 38 -2.87 -2.49 -17.90
CA SER A 38 -1.63 -1.93 -18.42
C SER A 38 -1.07 -2.72 -19.60
N ALA A 39 -1.18 -4.05 -19.58
CA ALA A 39 -0.77 -4.89 -20.70
C ALA A 39 -1.58 -4.61 -21.99
N ILE A 40 -2.83 -4.18 -21.86
CA ILE A 40 -3.66 -3.71 -22.99
C ILE A 40 -3.23 -2.32 -23.41
N HIS A 41 -3.05 -1.41 -22.45
CA HIS A 41 -2.60 -0.03 -22.69
C HIS A 41 -1.21 0.02 -23.38
N ASP A 42 -0.31 -0.88 -23.05
CA ASP A 42 1.05 -0.95 -23.61
C ASP A 42 1.05 -1.35 -25.09
N ARG A 43 -0.03 -1.96 -25.60
CA ARG A 43 -0.20 -2.24 -27.02
C ARG A 43 -0.60 -1.01 -27.86
N LEU A 44 -0.99 0.08 -27.19
CA LEU A 44 -1.35 1.32 -27.86
C LEU A 44 -0.08 2.03 -28.37
N PRO A 45 -0.20 2.78 -29.48
CA PRO A 45 0.90 3.61 -29.97
C PRO A 45 1.44 4.56 -28.90
N ARG A 46 2.76 4.83 -28.92
CA ARG A 46 3.41 5.66 -27.90
C ARG A 46 2.77 7.03 -27.73
N TRP A 47 2.33 7.64 -28.82
CA TRP A 47 1.67 8.95 -28.76
C TRP A 47 0.34 8.91 -27.99
N VAL A 48 -0.45 7.81 -28.09
CA VAL A 48 -1.69 7.61 -27.29
C VAL A 48 -1.34 7.49 -25.82
N ARG A 49 -0.29 6.74 -25.47
CA ARG A 49 0.16 6.57 -24.09
C ARG A 49 0.64 7.88 -23.48
N LEU A 50 1.36 8.70 -24.24
CA LEU A 50 1.78 10.03 -23.81
C LEU A 50 0.59 10.99 -23.67
N ALA A 51 -0.36 10.97 -24.60
CA ALA A 51 -1.57 11.78 -24.52
C ALA A 51 -2.42 11.38 -23.28
N SER A 52 -2.59 10.10 -23.01
CA SER A 52 -3.31 9.63 -21.81
C SER A 52 -2.64 10.11 -20.51
N ARG A 53 -1.31 10.15 -20.46
CA ARG A 53 -0.55 10.72 -19.35
C ARG A 53 -0.81 12.23 -19.19
N ALA A 54 -0.74 12.99 -20.28
CA ALA A 54 -0.97 14.44 -20.25
C ALA A 54 -2.39 14.75 -19.75
N VAL A 55 -3.40 14.02 -20.24
CA VAL A 55 -4.79 14.14 -19.78
C VAL A 55 -4.89 13.80 -18.28
N ALA A 56 -4.31 12.69 -17.84
CA ALA A 56 -4.36 12.27 -16.44
C ALA A 56 -3.72 13.29 -15.48
N GLN A 57 -2.63 13.95 -15.91
CA GLN A 57 -1.98 15.00 -15.12
C GLN A 57 -2.83 16.27 -14.97
N GLY A 58 -3.66 16.59 -15.96
CA GLY A 58 -4.59 17.72 -15.94
C GLY A 58 -5.85 17.49 -15.12
N LEU A 59 -6.12 16.25 -14.66
CA LEU A 59 -7.32 15.96 -13.89
C LEU A 59 -7.25 16.58 -12.48
N PRO A 60 -8.33 17.23 -12.02
CA PRO A 60 -8.40 17.74 -10.65
C PRO A 60 -8.48 16.58 -9.64
N ASP A 61 -7.90 16.79 -8.45
CA ASP A 61 -8.08 15.85 -7.36
C ASP A 61 -9.46 15.98 -6.73
N PHE A 62 -10.00 14.82 -6.38
CA PHE A 62 -11.24 14.75 -5.61
C PHE A 62 -10.93 14.45 -4.16
N PRO A 63 -11.49 15.18 -3.19
CA PRO A 63 -11.24 14.94 -1.76
C PRO A 63 -11.81 13.62 -1.24
N SER A 64 -12.47 12.85 -2.09
CA SER A 64 -13.04 11.55 -1.71
C SER A 64 -11.97 10.47 -1.50
N SER A 65 -12.29 9.47 -0.68
CA SER A 65 -11.45 8.28 -0.44
C SER A 65 -11.13 7.46 -1.71
N ARG A 66 -11.81 7.75 -2.82
CA ARG A 66 -11.58 7.16 -4.14
C ARG A 66 -11.14 8.25 -5.13
N ASN A 67 -9.91 8.71 -4.97
CA ASN A 67 -9.33 9.67 -5.92
C ASN A 67 -8.92 8.95 -7.21
N TRP A 68 -9.87 8.76 -8.11
CA TRP A 68 -9.63 8.13 -9.41
C TRP A 68 -8.64 8.93 -10.28
N ALA A 69 -8.53 10.24 -10.08
CA ALA A 69 -7.57 11.09 -10.78
C ALA A 69 -6.14 10.76 -10.35
N ASP A 70 -5.91 10.55 -9.05
CA ASP A 70 -4.62 10.07 -8.55
C ASP A 70 -4.30 8.68 -9.10
N TRP A 71 -5.28 7.78 -9.13
CA TRP A 71 -5.10 6.46 -9.72
C TRP A 71 -4.74 6.55 -11.22
N ALA A 72 -5.41 7.39 -12.00
CA ALA A 72 -5.10 7.59 -13.41
C ALA A 72 -3.69 8.17 -13.62
N ARG A 73 -3.27 9.12 -12.78
CA ARG A 73 -1.90 9.67 -12.80
C ARG A 73 -0.87 8.60 -12.50
N ARG A 74 -1.06 7.82 -11.45
CA ARG A 74 -0.15 6.72 -11.08
C ARG A 74 -0.10 5.63 -12.14
N PHE A 75 -1.24 5.30 -12.75
CA PHE A 75 -1.32 4.32 -13.83
C PHE A 75 -0.52 4.77 -15.07
N THR A 76 -0.61 6.05 -15.45
CA THR A 76 0.03 6.60 -16.66
C THR A 76 1.41 7.24 -16.41
N ALA A 77 1.89 7.26 -15.16
CA ALA A 77 3.11 7.98 -14.76
C ALA A 77 4.34 7.55 -15.57
N HIS A 78 4.46 6.26 -15.85
CA HIS A 78 5.62 5.66 -16.50
C HIS A 78 5.16 4.83 -17.71
N PRO A 79 4.98 5.47 -18.90
CA PRO A 79 4.41 4.80 -20.07
C PRO A 79 5.31 3.69 -20.64
N ASP A 80 6.62 3.75 -20.37
CA ASP A 80 7.61 2.79 -20.87
C ASP A 80 8.15 1.86 -19.76
N ALA A 81 7.53 1.85 -18.54
CA ALA A 81 7.94 1.00 -17.44
C ALA A 81 7.62 -0.48 -17.70
N THR A 82 8.53 -1.36 -17.27
CA THR A 82 8.23 -2.79 -17.24
C THR A 82 7.04 -3.10 -16.31
N PRO A 83 6.37 -4.24 -16.47
CA PRO A 83 5.31 -4.63 -15.54
C PRO A 83 5.78 -4.69 -14.08
N CYS A 84 7.01 -5.12 -13.84
CA CYS A 84 7.64 -5.16 -12.52
C CYS A 84 7.81 -3.74 -11.94
N ASP A 85 8.45 -2.83 -12.68
CA ASP A 85 8.67 -1.45 -12.24
C ASP A 85 7.36 -0.71 -11.98
N ARG A 86 6.36 -0.96 -12.83
CA ARG A 86 5.02 -0.39 -12.67
C ARG A 86 4.35 -0.89 -11.40
N TYR A 87 4.44 -2.19 -11.13
CA TYR A 87 3.86 -2.79 -9.93
C TYR A 87 4.51 -2.24 -8.66
N ILE A 88 5.83 -2.23 -8.60
CA ILE A 88 6.60 -1.65 -7.49
C ILE A 88 6.25 -0.17 -7.32
N GLY A 89 6.22 0.61 -8.40
CA GLY A 89 5.85 2.02 -8.37
C GLY A 89 4.45 2.27 -7.82
N TRP A 90 3.50 1.36 -8.00
CA TRP A 90 2.16 1.49 -7.43
C TRP A 90 2.09 1.19 -5.93
N THR A 91 3.06 0.47 -5.40
CA THR A 91 3.15 0.19 -3.95
C THR A 91 3.92 1.26 -3.17
N ARG A 92 4.62 2.17 -3.86
CA ARG A 92 5.38 3.27 -3.24
C ARG A 92 4.52 4.52 -3.06
N PHE A 93 4.77 5.26 -1.97
CA PHE A 93 4.18 6.58 -1.73
C PHE A 93 5.00 7.71 -2.37
N PHE A 94 6.30 7.52 -2.48
CA PHE A 94 7.23 8.44 -3.15
C PHE A 94 7.95 7.71 -4.28
N GLY A 95 7.96 8.30 -5.47
CA GLY A 95 8.82 7.86 -6.58
C GLY A 95 10.26 8.35 -6.40
N ASP A 96 11.19 7.82 -7.21
CA ASP A 96 12.62 8.14 -7.07
C ASP A 96 12.91 9.64 -7.24
N ALA A 97 12.27 10.30 -8.20
CA ALA A 97 12.40 11.74 -8.38
C ALA A 97 11.87 12.55 -7.20
N GLU A 98 10.73 12.11 -6.63
CA GLU A 98 10.14 12.77 -5.46
C GLU A 98 10.98 12.56 -4.19
N LEU A 99 11.61 11.38 -4.06
CA LEU A 99 12.57 11.12 -2.97
C LEU A 99 13.83 11.96 -3.14
N ALA A 100 14.34 12.12 -4.36
CA ALA A 100 15.49 12.97 -4.62
C ALA A 100 15.22 14.44 -4.30
N ASP A 101 14.00 14.94 -4.55
CA ASP A 101 13.59 16.29 -4.17
C ASP A 101 13.41 16.44 -2.65
N LEU A 102 12.91 15.40 -2.00
CA LEU A 102 12.55 15.41 -0.57
C LEU A 102 13.74 15.20 0.35
N ALA A 103 14.65 14.30 0.00
CA ALA A 103 15.74 13.88 0.87
C ALA A 103 16.90 14.88 0.84
N ARG A 104 17.32 15.36 2.01
CA ARG A 104 18.55 16.12 2.15
C ARG A 104 19.78 15.18 2.12
N PRO A 105 20.99 15.72 1.89
CA PRO A 105 22.20 14.89 1.78
C PRO A 105 22.42 13.93 2.95
N ALA A 106 22.07 14.34 4.16
CA ALA A 106 22.16 13.49 5.35
C ALA A 106 21.31 12.22 5.27
N LEU A 107 20.14 12.28 4.65
CA LEU A 107 19.27 11.10 4.41
C LEU A 107 19.67 10.39 3.12
N ALA A 108 19.92 11.16 2.04
CA ALA A 108 20.23 10.62 0.73
C ALA A 108 21.50 9.75 0.73
N ALA A 109 22.48 10.06 1.58
CA ALA A 109 23.71 9.26 1.74
C ALA A 109 23.46 7.82 2.24
N HIS A 110 22.28 7.55 2.81
CA HIS A 110 21.86 6.24 3.31
C HIS A 110 20.90 5.51 2.37
N PHE A 111 20.62 6.08 1.19
CA PHE A 111 19.82 5.36 0.20
C PHE A 111 20.66 4.26 -0.45
N GLU A 112 20.31 3.04 -0.13
CA GLU A 112 20.96 1.88 -0.74
C GLU A 112 20.37 1.60 -2.13
N PRO A 113 21.22 1.39 -3.14
CA PRO A 113 20.77 0.87 -4.43
C PRO A 113 20.11 -0.50 -4.23
N GLY A 114 18.97 -0.74 -4.89
CA GLY A 114 18.33 -2.05 -4.86
C GLY A 114 17.43 -2.30 -3.66
N VAL A 115 16.94 -1.26 -3.00
CA VAL A 115 15.89 -1.38 -1.95
C VAL A 115 14.69 -2.21 -2.41
N ASP A 116 14.42 -2.27 -3.72
CA ASP A 116 13.37 -3.09 -4.33
C ASP A 116 13.86 -4.45 -4.81
N GLN A 117 15.11 -4.83 -4.55
CA GLN A 117 15.68 -6.05 -5.15
C GLN A 117 14.90 -7.28 -4.74
N ALA A 118 14.49 -7.38 -3.49
CA ALA A 118 13.66 -8.49 -3.02
C ALA A 118 12.32 -8.60 -3.79
N GLN A 119 11.70 -7.45 -4.09
CA GLN A 119 10.47 -7.42 -4.88
C GLN A 119 10.71 -7.80 -6.34
N ARG A 120 11.83 -7.35 -6.93
CA ARG A 120 12.23 -7.68 -8.31
C ARG A 120 12.54 -9.17 -8.45
N ASP A 121 13.27 -9.73 -7.51
CA ASP A 121 13.61 -11.15 -7.48
C ASP A 121 12.34 -11.99 -7.32
N ALA A 122 11.46 -11.62 -6.40
CA ALA A 122 10.17 -12.27 -6.23
C ALA A 122 9.33 -12.22 -7.51
N PHE A 123 9.27 -11.06 -8.17
CA PHE A 123 8.53 -10.90 -9.43
C PHE A 123 9.09 -11.80 -10.55
N ALA A 124 10.42 -11.90 -10.65
CA ALA A 124 11.10 -12.70 -11.66
C ALA A 124 10.93 -14.22 -11.47
N THR A 125 10.63 -14.68 -10.24
CA THR A 125 10.42 -16.11 -9.95
C THR A 125 9.04 -16.63 -10.32
N ALA A 126 8.18 -15.82 -10.94
CA ALA A 126 6.84 -16.27 -11.35
C ALA A 126 6.92 -17.43 -12.35
N ALA A 127 6.15 -18.49 -12.09
CA ALA A 127 6.12 -19.69 -12.92
C ALA A 127 5.42 -19.50 -14.28
N HIS A 128 4.65 -18.43 -14.42
CA HIS A 128 3.83 -18.13 -15.58
C HIS A 128 4.21 -16.78 -16.20
N ALA A 129 3.98 -16.64 -17.50
CA ALA A 129 4.29 -15.42 -18.23
C ALA A 129 3.33 -14.24 -17.98
N ASP A 130 2.25 -14.45 -17.22
CA ASP A 130 1.32 -13.37 -16.86
C ASP A 130 1.96 -12.48 -15.78
N PRO A 131 2.16 -11.17 -16.01
CA PRO A 131 2.77 -10.28 -15.01
C PRO A 131 2.06 -10.26 -13.65
N VAL A 132 0.80 -10.62 -13.60
CA VAL A 132 0.03 -10.70 -12.34
C VAL A 132 0.53 -11.86 -11.47
N ASP A 133 1.09 -12.92 -12.06
CA ASP A 133 1.72 -14.00 -11.27
C ASP A 133 2.97 -13.50 -10.56
N GLY A 134 3.75 -12.61 -11.19
CA GLY A 134 4.85 -11.90 -10.54
C GLY A 134 4.39 -11.03 -9.37
N ALA A 135 3.30 -10.30 -9.56
CA ALA A 135 2.70 -9.50 -8.49
C ALA A 135 2.25 -10.33 -7.28
N PHE A 136 1.66 -11.52 -7.52
CA PHE A 136 1.34 -12.44 -6.42
C PHE A 136 2.56 -12.89 -5.65
N ARG A 137 3.67 -13.18 -6.34
CA ARG A 137 4.92 -13.52 -5.67
C ARG A 137 5.42 -12.38 -4.78
N VAL A 138 5.45 -11.16 -5.30
CA VAL A 138 5.83 -9.98 -4.51
C VAL A 138 4.93 -9.84 -3.29
N ASP A 139 3.62 -9.89 -3.46
CA ASP A 139 2.69 -9.71 -2.34
C ASP A 139 2.86 -10.80 -1.27
N LEU A 140 3.02 -12.05 -1.68
CA LEU A 140 3.17 -13.19 -0.75
C LEU A 140 4.51 -13.19 0.00
N THR A 141 5.59 -12.68 -0.60
CA THR A 141 6.94 -12.77 -0.03
C THR A 141 7.43 -11.48 0.62
N THR A 142 6.77 -10.35 0.40
CA THR A 142 7.13 -9.06 0.98
C THR A 142 5.95 -8.42 1.73
N TYR A 143 4.92 -8.02 1.03
CA TYR A 143 3.81 -7.26 1.61
C TYR A 143 3.04 -8.05 2.69
N LEU A 144 2.74 -9.32 2.43
CA LEU A 144 2.01 -10.17 3.37
C LEU A 144 2.78 -10.39 4.69
N PRO A 145 4.06 -10.84 4.68
CA PRO A 145 4.79 -11.07 5.92
C PRO A 145 5.20 -9.77 6.62
N ASP A 146 5.73 -8.79 5.89
CA ASP A 146 6.40 -7.63 6.46
C ASP A 146 5.42 -6.54 6.93
N ASP A 147 4.22 -6.48 6.33
CA ASP A 147 3.18 -5.52 6.71
C ASP A 147 1.97 -6.20 7.37
N LEU A 148 1.24 -7.03 6.62
CA LEU A 148 -0.07 -7.51 7.07
C LEU A 148 0.00 -8.47 8.27
N LEU A 149 0.87 -9.49 8.20
CA LEU A 149 1.02 -10.45 9.28
C LEU A 149 1.74 -9.83 10.47
N ALA A 150 2.80 -9.05 10.24
CA ALA A 150 3.52 -8.33 11.29
C ALA A 150 2.60 -7.34 12.03
N MET A 151 1.75 -6.60 11.29
CA MET A 151 0.79 -5.68 11.89
C MET A 151 -0.29 -6.42 12.66
N ALA A 152 -0.85 -7.51 12.11
CA ALA A 152 -1.87 -8.30 12.79
C ALA A 152 -1.34 -8.85 14.12
N ASP A 153 -0.14 -9.41 14.13
CA ASP A 153 0.51 -9.96 15.32
C ASP A 153 0.76 -8.86 16.36
N ARG A 154 1.45 -7.79 15.98
CA ARG A 154 1.79 -6.67 16.87
C ARG A 154 0.57 -5.95 17.45
N MET A 155 -0.58 -5.98 16.77
CA MET A 155 -1.81 -5.35 17.26
C MET A 155 -2.69 -6.28 18.10
N SER A 156 -2.53 -7.60 17.98
CA SER A 156 -3.33 -8.58 18.72
C SER A 156 -2.63 -9.13 19.97
N MET A 157 -1.32 -9.37 19.87
CA MET A 157 -0.54 -9.98 20.98
C MET A 157 -0.51 -9.14 22.28
N PRO A 158 -0.50 -7.80 22.26
CA PRO A 158 -0.65 -7.00 23.49
C PRO A 158 -1.95 -7.27 24.27
N HIS A 159 -2.95 -7.87 23.60
CA HIS A 159 -4.21 -8.26 24.21
C HIS A 159 -4.32 -9.77 24.43
N SER A 160 -3.25 -10.54 24.23
CA SER A 160 -3.22 -12.00 24.32
C SER A 160 -4.29 -12.67 23.43
N LEU A 161 -4.50 -12.11 22.23
CA LEU A 161 -5.37 -12.65 21.20
C LEU A 161 -4.54 -13.29 20.10
N GLU A 162 -4.67 -14.59 19.90
CA GLU A 162 -4.05 -15.30 18.78
C GLU A 162 -4.89 -15.10 17.51
N VAL A 163 -4.27 -14.57 16.43
CA VAL A 163 -4.93 -14.41 15.15
C VAL A 163 -4.38 -15.47 14.18
N ARG A 164 -5.26 -16.32 13.68
CA ARG A 164 -4.95 -17.34 12.66
C ARG A 164 -5.45 -16.90 11.30
N ALA A 165 -4.61 -17.06 10.28
CA ALA A 165 -4.89 -16.71 8.89
C ALA A 165 -4.98 -18.00 8.03
N PRO A 166 -6.14 -18.64 7.86
CA PRO A 166 -6.27 -19.89 7.10
C PRO A 166 -5.79 -19.80 5.66
N PHE A 167 -5.88 -18.63 5.01
CA PHE A 167 -5.37 -18.42 3.64
C PHE A 167 -3.83 -18.41 3.56
N CYS A 168 -3.13 -18.33 4.69
CA CYS A 168 -1.68 -18.45 4.79
C CYS A 168 -1.22 -19.89 5.08
N ASP A 169 -2.12 -20.87 5.14
CA ASP A 169 -1.73 -22.29 5.20
C ASP A 169 -0.84 -22.62 3.99
N HIS A 170 0.33 -23.19 4.25
CA HIS A 170 1.32 -23.46 3.21
C HIS A 170 0.76 -24.28 2.05
N ARG A 171 -0.14 -25.25 2.32
CA ARG A 171 -0.79 -26.09 1.29
C ARG A 171 -1.66 -25.25 0.37
N ILE A 172 -2.39 -24.27 0.90
CA ILE A 172 -3.23 -23.33 0.14
C ILE A 172 -2.33 -22.43 -0.70
N VAL A 173 -1.29 -21.86 -0.10
CA VAL A 173 -0.35 -20.96 -0.79
C VAL A 173 0.37 -21.69 -1.92
N GLU A 174 0.95 -22.87 -1.65
CA GLU A 174 1.65 -23.67 -2.65
C GLU A 174 0.73 -24.08 -3.81
N GLN A 175 -0.47 -24.54 -3.50
CA GLN A 175 -1.46 -24.88 -4.53
C GLN A 175 -1.87 -23.66 -5.35
N SER A 176 -2.07 -22.53 -4.70
CA SER A 176 -2.41 -21.27 -5.37
C SER A 176 -1.30 -20.80 -6.31
N LEU A 177 -0.03 -20.96 -5.92
CA LEU A 177 1.11 -20.59 -6.75
C LEU A 177 1.28 -21.46 -8.02
N ARG A 178 0.70 -22.66 -8.03
CA ARG A 178 0.64 -23.53 -9.23
C ARG A 178 -0.45 -23.08 -10.22
N LEU A 179 -1.41 -22.27 -9.76
CA LEU A 179 -2.51 -21.77 -10.59
C LEU A 179 -2.12 -20.43 -11.21
N SER A 180 -2.40 -20.27 -12.51
CA SER A 180 -2.17 -19.01 -13.20
C SER A 180 -3.09 -17.89 -12.69
N ALA A 181 -2.66 -16.64 -12.84
CA ALA A 181 -3.49 -15.48 -12.56
C ALA A 181 -4.83 -15.50 -13.31
N ARG A 182 -4.87 -16.04 -14.53
CA ARG A 182 -6.11 -16.19 -15.30
C ARG A 182 -7.10 -17.13 -14.64
N THR A 183 -6.62 -18.20 -14.03
CA THR A 183 -7.45 -19.15 -13.27
C THR A 183 -7.97 -18.50 -11.99
N LYS A 184 -7.12 -17.78 -11.26
CA LYS A 184 -7.49 -17.11 -10.00
C LYS A 184 -8.45 -15.94 -10.22
N MET A 185 -8.29 -15.22 -11.33
CA MET A 185 -9.05 -14.02 -11.69
C MET A 185 -9.70 -14.14 -13.08
N PRO A 186 -10.61 -15.11 -13.29
CA PRO A 186 -11.26 -15.31 -14.57
C PRO A 186 -12.08 -14.06 -14.95
N GLY A 187 -12.03 -13.66 -16.23
CA GLY A 187 -12.80 -12.50 -16.72
C GLY A 187 -12.52 -11.20 -15.98
N MET A 188 -11.30 -10.99 -15.48
CA MET A 188 -10.91 -9.82 -14.68
C MET A 188 -11.68 -9.66 -13.35
N ARG A 189 -12.24 -10.73 -12.82
CA ARG A 189 -12.95 -10.72 -11.53
C ARG A 189 -11.95 -10.93 -10.38
N LEU A 190 -11.86 -9.97 -9.47
CA LEU A 190 -11.07 -10.12 -8.24
C LEU A 190 -11.60 -11.30 -7.41
N LYS A 191 -10.67 -12.15 -6.92
CA LYS A 191 -11.00 -13.37 -6.17
C LYS A 191 -11.99 -14.30 -6.91
N GLY A 192 -11.97 -14.29 -8.25
CA GLY A 192 -12.98 -14.99 -9.04
C GLY A 192 -13.03 -16.49 -8.77
N LEU A 193 -11.87 -17.16 -8.69
CA LEU A 193 -11.77 -18.58 -8.32
C LEU A 193 -12.34 -18.83 -6.93
N LEU A 194 -11.92 -18.03 -5.94
CA LEU A 194 -12.38 -18.17 -4.55
C LEU A 194 -13.90 -18.00 -4.45
N LYS A 195 -14.46 -16.97 -5.10
CA LYS A 195 -15.90 -16.74 -5.13
C LYS A 195 -16.66 -17.90 -5.78
N THR A 196 -16.10 -18.48 -6.83
CA THR A 196 -16.71 -19.65 -7.51
C THR A 196 -16.65 -20.90 -6.62
N ALA A 197 -15.55 -21.12 -5.92
CA ALA A 197 -15.39 -22.27 -5.02
C ALA A 197 -16.36 -22.24 -3.83
N PHE A 198 -16.78 -21.05 -3.41
CA PHE A 198 -17.73 -20.87 -2.30
C PHE A 198 -19.17 -20.61 -2.75
N ALA A 199 -19.45 -20.71 -4.06
CA ALA A 199 -20.82 -20.64 -4.57
C ALA A 199 -21.68 -21.77 -3.98
N GLY A 200 -22.84 -21.44 -3.46
CA GLY A 200 -23.73 -22.40 -2.78
C GLY A 200 -23.32 -22.73 -1.32
N VAL A 201 -22.14 -22.26 -0.86
CA VAL A 201 -21.70 -22.40 0.55
C VAL A 201 -21.92 -21.10 1.32
N LEU A 202 -21.58 -19.98 0.68
CA LEU A 202 -21.81 -18.63 1.25
C LEU A 202 -23.05 -18.00 0.61
N PRO A 203 -23.76 -17.13 1.33
CA PRO A 203 -24.86 -16.34 0.77
C PRO A 203 -24.42 -15.50 -0.44
N ASP A 204 -25.31 -15.35 -1.42
CA ASP A 204 -25.00 -14.67 -2.68
C ASP A 204 -24.65 -13.18 -2.50
N ASP A 205 -25.23 -12.50 -1.52
CA ASP A 205 -24.92 -11.13 -1.17
C ASP A 205 -23.47 -10.99 -0.68
N VAL A 206 -22.95 -11.96 0.10
CA VAL A 206 -21.54 -12.01 0.54
C VAL A 206 -20.62 -12.19 -0.68
N LEU A 207 -20.96 -13.10 -1.60
CA LEU A 207 -20.18 -13.35 -2.81
C LEU A 207 -20.22 -12.19 -3.79
N ALA A 208 -21.34 -11.48 -3.87
CA ALA A 208 -21.51 -10.29 -4.71
C ALA A 208 -20.79 -9.05 -4.15
N HIS A 209 -20.45 -9.05 -2.86
CA HIS A 209 -19.85 -7.88 -2.21
C HIS A 209 -18.57 -7.43 -2.92
N ARG A 210 -18.48 -6.10 -3.17
CA ARG A 210 -17.27 -5.52 -3.75
C ARG A 210 -16.18 -5.44 -2.69
N LYS A 211 -14.92 -5.61 -3.12
CA LYS A 211 -13.76 -5.39 -2.26
C LYS A 211 -13.83 -4.00 -1.60
N GLN A 212 -13.86 -3.99 -0.30
CA GLN A 212 -13.68 -2.80 0.52
C GLN A 212 -12.38 -2.96 1.33
N GLY A 213 -11.45 -2.00 1.16
CA GLY A 213 -10.27 -1.90 2.01
C GLY A 213 -10.63 -1.27 3.35
N PHE A 214 -9.79 -1.48 4.37
CA PHE A 214 -9.85 -0.74 5.63
C PHE A 214 -9.36 0.70 5.44
N MET A 215 -10.00 1.43 4.52
CA MET A 215 -9.63 2.82 4.27
C MET A 215 -10.22 3.71 5.35
N VAL A 216 -9.34 4.41 6.05
CA VAL A 216 -9.74 5.51 6.94
C VAL A 216 -9.74 6.82 6.13
N PRO A 217 -10.58 7.80 6.47
CA PRO A 217 -10.62 9.08 5.79
C PRO A 217 -9.43 9.98 6.21
N LEU A 218 -8.21 9.44 6.04
CA LEU A 218 -6.98 10.07 6.50
C LEU A 218 -6.79 11.47 5.93
N GLY A 219 -7.15 11.68 4.67
CA GLY A 219 -7.07 12.99 4.03
C GLY A 219 -7.93 14.04 4.73
N ASP A 220 -9.14 13.67 5.15
CA ASP A 220 -10.03 14.57 5.88
C ASP A 220 -9.55 14.79 7.32
N TRP A 221 -9.06 13.74 7.96
CA TRP A 221 -8.47 13.85 9.30
C TRP A 221 -7.27 14.79 9.33
N LEU A 222 -6.38 14.72 8.36
CA LEU A 222 -5.21 15.62 8.26
C LEU A 222 -5.62 17.07 7.99
N ARG A 223 -6.76 17.30 7.36
CA ARG A 223 -7.31 18.66 7.18
C ARG A 223 -8.03 19.22 8.40
N ARG A 224 -8.50 18.34 9.31
CA ARG A 224 -9.34 18.69 10.47
C ARG A 224 -8.71 18.25 11.78
N ASP A 225 -9.06 17.06 12.23
CA ASP A 225 -8.75 16.57 13.58
C ASP A 225 -7.26 16.37 13.85
N LEU A 226 -6.52 15.91 12.83
CA LEU A 226 -5.08 15.69 12.91
C LEU A 226 -4.24 16.88 12.43
N ARG A 227 -4.88 18.00 12.04
CA ARG A 227 -4.16 19.18 11.59
C ARG A 227 -3.18 19.73 12.63
N PRO A 228 -3.54 19.87 13.92
CA PRO A 228 -2.60 20.31 14.94
C PRO A 228 -1.39 19.36 15.06
N THR A 229 -1.63 18.04 14.98
CA THR A 229 -0.55 17.04 15.02
C THR A 229 0.33 17.11 13.77
N LEU A 230 -0.25 17.32 12.59
CA LEU A 230 0.49 17.53 11.35
C LEU A 230 1.41 18.76 11.45
N GLU A 231 0.91 19.88 11.98
CA GLU A 231 1.69 21.11 12.15
C GLU A 231 2.77 20.96 13.22
N ASP A 232 2.52 20.22 14.30
CA ASP A 232 3.53 19.93 15.32
C ASP A 232 4.64 19.03 14.78
N LEU A 233 4.29 17.93 14.08
CA LEU A 233 5.27 16.97 13.59
C LEU A 233 6.05 17.48 12.37
N LEU A 234 5.38 18.14 11.45
CA LEU A 234 5.95 18.61 10.17
C LEU A 234 6.03 20.15 10.08
N GLY A 235 6.12 20.86 11.20
CA GLY A 235 6.37 22.29 11.22
C GLY A 235 7.75 22.62 10.63
N ALA A 236 7.86 23.76 9.91
CA ALA A 236 9.07 24.13 9.16
C ALA A 236 10.33 24.17 10.01
N GLU A 237 10.23 24.63 11.26
CA GLU A 237 11.37 24.68 12.20
C GLU A 237 11.82 23.27 12.60
N ARG A 238 10.86 22.37 12.87
CA ARG A 238 11.12 20.98 13.21
C ARG A 238 11.81 20.24 12.07
N VAL A 239 11.24 20.34 10.86
CA VAL A 239 11.80 19.69 9.66
C VAL A 239 13.23 20.21 9.40
N ARG A 240 13.45 21.51 9.60
CA ARG A 240 14.77 22.16 9.47
C ARG A 240 15.77 21.64 10.51
N ALA A 241 15.33 21.57 11.78
CA ALA A 241 16.15 21.08 12.88
C ALA A 241 16.52 19.60 12.73
N ARG A 242 15.59 18.76 12.22
CA ARG A 242 15.86 17.35 11.93
C ARG A 242 16.87 17.16 10.80
N GLY A 243 16.84 17.99 9.78
CA GLY A 243 17.84 18.03 8.70
C GLY A 243 17.77 16.88 7.70
N LEU A 244 16.74 16.03 7.74
CA LEU A 244 16.59 14.86 6.86
C LEU A 244 15.77 15.16 5.61
N PHE A 245 14.72 15.98 5.73
CA PHE A 245 13.83 16.33 4.64
C PHE A 245 13.99 17.79 4.24
N ASP A 246 13.73 18.10 2.97
CA ASP A 246 13.68 19.48 2.49
C ASP A 246 12.42 20.19 3.01
N PRO A 247 12.57 21.29 3.80
CA PRO A 247 11.44 21.99 4.38
C PRO A 247 10.48 22.59 3.32
N ALA A 248 11.01 23.00 2.17
CA ALA A 248 10.18 23.59 1.12
C ALA A 248 9.28 22.53 0.45
N VAL A 249 9.82 21.32 0.27
CA VAL A 249 9.04 20.19 -0.27
C VAL A 249 7.96 19.76 0.71
N VAL A 250 8.31 19.62 1.99
CA VAL A 250 7.32 19.25 3.04
C VAL A 250 6.21 20.29 3.13
N GLU A 251 6.57 21.58 3.13
CA GLU A 251 5.59 22.66 3.20
C GLU A 251 4.72 22.75 1.95
N ARG A 252 5.27 22.46 0.77
CA ARG A 252 4.49 22.33 -0.47
C ARG A 252 3.44 21.22 -0.35
N LEU A 253 3.83 20.02 0.09
CA LEU A 253 2.91 18.88 0.26
C LEU A 253 1.78 19.22 1.25
N LYS A 254 2.11 19.86 2.37
CA LYS A 254 1.12 20.32 3.36
C LYS A 254 0.15 21.32 2.74
N ARG A 255 0.66 22.39 2.13
CA ARG A 255 -0.14 23.45 1.52
C ARG A 255 -1.07 22.90 0.44
N GLU A 256 -0.59 22.06 -0.46
CA GLU A 256 -1.38 21.43 -1.52
C GLU A 256 -2.50 20.57 -0.93
N HIS A 257 -2.18 19.78 0.11
CA HIS A 257 -3.13 18.90 0.77
C HIS A 257 -4.22 19.70 1.53
N LEU A 258 -3.80 20.69 2.32
CA LEU A 258 -4.71 21.49 3.14
C LEU A 258 -5.63 22.38 2.30
N SER A 259 -5.14 22.91 1.17
CA SER A 259 -5.95 23.69 0.22
C SER A 259 -6.87 22.84 -0.65
N GLY A 260 -6.63 21.52 -0.72
CA GLY A 260 -7.36 20.62 -1.63
C GLY A 260 -6.87 20.68 -3.09
N ALA A 261 -5.84 21.48 -3.39
CA ALA A 261 -5.26 21.56 -4.74
C ALA A 261 -4.70 20.22 -5.21
N ARG A 262 -4.08 19.48 -4.28
CA ARG A 262 -3.69 18.07 -4.45
C ARG A 262 -3.85 17.32 -3.14
N VAL A 263 -4.04 15.99 -3.23
CA VAL A 263 -4.33 15.15 -2.06
C VAL A 263 -3.13 14.25 -1.78
N HIS A 264 -2.46 14.44 -0.64
CA HIS A 264 -1.22 13.73 -0.23
C HIS A 264 -1.33 13.01 1.13
N PRO A 265 -2.41 12.26 1.44
CA PRO A 265 -2.60 11.71 2.77
C PRO A 265 -1.49 10.74 3.16
N ASP A 266 -1.19 9.78 2.30
CA ASP A 266 -0.22 8.73 2.59
C ASP A 266 1.20 9.28 2.72
N ARG A 267 1.56 10.26 1.88
CA ARG A 267 2.87 10.94 1.92
C ARG A 267 3.06 11.70 3.23
N LEU A 268 2.08 12.53 3.61
CA LEU A 268 2.14 13.27 4.87
C LEU A 268 2.13 12.34 6.06
N TRP A 269 1.32 11.29 6.02
CA TRP A 269 1.30 10.26 7.07
C TRP A 269 2.65 9.58 7.23
N THR A 270 3.29 9.18 6.13
CA THR A 270 4.64 8.57 6.16
C THR A 270 5.66 9.49 6.82
N LEU A 271 5.67 10.77 6.46
CA LEU A 271 6.58 11.75 7.06
C LEU A 271 6.29 11.99 8.54
N MET A 272 5.00 12.07 8.92
CA MET A 272 4.58 12.18 10.33
C MET A 272 5.03 10.97 11.15
N MET A 273 4.85 9.76 10.61
CA MET A 273 5.25 8.53 11.30
C MET A 273 6.76 8.44 11.44
N ALA A 274 7.53 8.86 10.43
CA ALA A 274 8.99 8.94 10.51
C ALA A 274 9.44 9.91 11.62
N GLU A 275 8.88 11.12 11.69
CA GLU A 275 9.21 12.08 12.75
C GLU A 275 8.77 11.59 14.13
N LEU A 276 7.58 10.98 14.23
CA LEU A 276 7.09 10.42 15.48
C LEU A 276 7.99 9.30 15.98
N TRP A 277 8.42 8.40 15.08
CA TRP A 277 9.37 7.34 15.39
C TRP A 277 10.71 7.91 15.89
N MET A 278 11.23 8.94 15.22
CA MET A 278 12.48 9.59 15.62
C MET A 278 12.36 10.25 16.99
N ARG A 279 11.24 10.91 17.29
CA ARG A 279 10.98 11.47 18.62
C ARG A 279 10.98 10.40 19.70
N GLU A 280 10.34 9.27 19.40
CA GLU A 280 10.15 8.19 20.36
C GLU A 280 11.45 7.43 20.60
N TYR A 281 12.17 7.07 19.56
CA TYR A 281 13.29 6.13 19.65
C TYR A 281 14.67 6.77 19.57
N LEU A 282 14.84 7.92 18.92
CA LEU A 282 16.14 8.56 18.80
C LEU A 282 16.32 9.71 19.80
N ASP A 283 15.32 10.57 19.96
CA ASP A 283 15.45 11.75 20.80
C ASP A 283 15.37 11.40 22.31
N GLN A 284 14.82 10.25 22.65
CA GLN A 284 14.67 9.77 24.02
C GLN A 284 15.75 8.77 24.45
N HIS A 285 16.87 8.69 23.75
CA HIS A 285 17.96 7.79 24.07
C HIS A 285 18.33 7.86 25.56
N GLY A 286 18.23 6.73 26.26
CA GLY A 286 18.50 6.60 27.71
C GLY A 286 17.30 6.75 28.64
N ARG A 287 16.08 7.01 28.13
CA ARG A 287 14.86 7.12 28.96
C ARG A 287 13.98 5.85 28.94
N TRP A 288 14.37 4.83 28.16
CA TRP A 288 13.63 3.57 28.10
C TRP A 288 14.00 2.67 29.27
N THR A 289 13.14 2.61 30.27
CA THR A 289 13.11 1.48 31.21
C THR A 289 12.03 0.52 30.73
N LEU A 290 12.43 -0.71 30.45
CA LEU A 290 11.47 -1.81 30.24
C LEU A 290 10.60 -1.90 31.50
N ARG A 291 9.33 -1.58 31.41
CA ARG A 291 8.33 -1.78 32.43
C ARG A 291 7.58 -3.09 32.18
#